data_71a75cfbb369ec5360b3ee227c4bd09b
#
_entry.id   71a75cfbb369ec5360b3ee227c4bd09b
#
_cell.length_a   1.000
_cell.length_b   1.000
_cell.length_c   1.000
_cell.angle_alpha   90.00
_cell.angle_beta   90.00
_cell.angle_gamma   90.00
#
_symmetry.space_group_name_H-M   'P 1'
#
loop_
_entity.id
_entity.type
_entity.pdbx_description
1 polymer ?
#
loop_
_entity_poly.entity_id
_entity_poly.type
_entity_poly.pdbx_seq_one_letter_code
_entity_poly.pdbx_strand_id
1 'polypeptide(L)'
;MATILTSIPKDANVTKIDYEGPRIALYTDKPRFLMENNEIISNLVNQIKKRIVIRTDEKIRKSEEDARKILDTLVPDDAGLEATFFDTATGEVSIEVKRPWLCQRNADEFNHTEVTEQTGWRLRIRKSTTKPSNTIKSINYQLKVSSADRAKQLKSVGEEIFRPRLVQKSEVSLLTLGGFGQVGRSCMLLTTPDSKVLIDCGVNPGARTPSEAYPRLDWANISLDELDAIVIGHAHLDHTGF
;
A
#
# COMPACT_ATOMS: atom_id res chain seq x y z
N MET A 1 8.10 15.76 8.92
CA MET A 1 8.69 14.90 9.99
C MET A 1 8.70 15.61 11.34
N ALA A 2 9.28 16.80 11.47
CA ALA A 2 9.36 17.52 12.77
C ALA A 2 7.97 17.72 13.43
N THR A 3 6.97 18.19 12.68
CA THR A 3 5.59 18.38 13.18
C THR A 3 4.99 17.09 13.75
N ILE A 4 5.30 15.93 13.18
CA ILE A 4 4.78 14.64 13.64
C ILE A 4 5.36 14.33 15.02
N LEU A 5 6.68 14.48 15.19
CA LEU A 5 7.35 14.19 16.45
C LEU A 5 6.89 15.09 17.61
N THR A 6 6.52 16.35 17.30
CA THR A 6 6.04 17.27 18.33
C THR A 6 4.58 17.04 18.72
N SER A 7 3.79 16.40 17.86
CA SER A 7 2.36 16.16 18.07
C SER A 7 2.03 14.79 18.68
N ILE A 8 2.99 13.89 18.76
CA ILE A 8 2.82 12.56 19.35
C ILE A 8 3.28 12.57 20.80
N PRO A 9 2.46 12.07 21.75
CA PRO A 9 2.89 11.89 23.12
C PRO A 9 4.14 11.02 23.25
N LYS A 10 5.02 11.36 24.20
CA LYS A 10 6.24 10.58 24.46
C LYS A 10 5.94 9.13 24.85
N ASP A 11 4.79 8.90 25.49
CA ASP A 11 4.34 7.57 25.93
C ASP A 11 4.09 6.61 24.75
N ALA A 12 3.86 7.14 23.54
CA ALA A 12 3.74 6.35 22.33
C ALA A 12 5.05 5.70 21.89
N ASN A 13 6.19 6.14 22.43
CA ASN A 13 7.54 5.66 22.17
C ASN A 13 7.80 5.36 20.67
N VAL A 14 7.60 6.39 19.83
CA VAL A 14 7.86 6.27 18.39
C VAL A 14 9.37 6.19 18.17
N THR A 15 9.84 5.06 17.69
CA THR A 15 11.27 4.75 17.48
C THR A 15 11.77 5.21 16.12
N LYS A 16 10.90 5.21 15.11
CA LYS A 16 11.23 5.59 13.73
C LYS A 16 10.01 6.13 13.01
N ILE A 17 10.21 7.09 12.12
CA ILE A 17 9.22 7.54 11.15
C ILE A 17 9.83 7.33 9.76
N ASP A 18 9.11 6.65 8.88
CA ASP A 18 9.57 6.39 7.52
C ASP A 18 8.42 6.51 6.52
N TYR A 19 8.73 6.49 5.25
CA TYR A 19 7.73 6.46 4.19
C TYR A 19 7.41 5.03 3.77
N GLU A 20 6.14 4.79 3.48
CA GLU A 20 5.63 3.53 2.94
C GLU A 20 4.70 3.85 1.75
N GLY A 21 5.29 4.17 0.60
CA GLY A 21 4.57 4.70 -0.54
C GLY A 21 3.82 5.99 -0.17
N PRO A 22 2.50 6.06 -0.43
CA PRO A 22 1.69 7.26 -0.13
C PRO A 22 1.33 7.40 1.35
N ARG A 23 1.96 6.64 2.24
CA ARG A 23 1.68 6.62 3.69
C ARG A 23 2.94 6.97 4.48
N ILE A 24 2.74 7.54 5.66
CA ILE A 24 3.79 7.74 6.66
C ILE A 24 3.66 6.62 7.68
N ALA A 25 4.69 5.81 7.85
CA ALA A 25 4.74 4.74 8.81
C ALA A 25 5.37 5.23 10.12
N LEU A 26 4.64 5.09 11.23
CA LEU A 26 5.11 5.34 12.59
C LEU A 26 5.48 4.01 13.22
N TYR A 27 6.75 3.80 13.48
CA TYR A 27 7.24 2.60 14.16
C TYR A 27 7.28 2.85 15.68
N THR A 28 6.74 1.93 16.44
CA THR A 28 6.67 2.01 17.90
C THR A 28 6.89 0.64 18.52
N ASP A 29 7.46 0.61 19.70
CA ASP A 29 7.51 -0.58 20.55
C ASP A 29 6.26 -0.74 21.45
N LYS A 30 5.35 0.27 21.45
CA LYS A 30 4.08 0.27 22.17
C LYS A 30 2.88 0.43 21.22
N PRO A 31 2.65 -0.50 20.28
CA PRO A 31 1.61 -0.36 19.27
C PRO A 31 0.22 -0.23 19.87
N ARG A 32 -0.05 -0.89 21.00
CA ARG A 32 -1.33 -0.83 21.71
C ARG A 32 -1.72 0.60 22.06
N PHE A 33 -0.78 1.39 22.60
CA PHE A 33 -1.03 2.76 22.99
C PHE A 33 -1.61 3.60 21.84
N LEU A 34 -0.98 3.54 20.66
CA LEU A 34 -1.47 4.28 19.48
C LEU A 34 -2.74 3.68 18.86
N MET A 35 -2.94 2.37 18.99
CA MET A 35 -4.12 1.69 18.43
C MET A 35 -5.38 1.92 19.27
N GLU A 36 -5.26 2.06 20.58
CA GLU A 36 -6.36 2.37 21.50
C GLU A 36 -6.67 3.88 21.53
N ASN A 37 -5.68 4.74 21.32
CA ASN A 37 -5.84 6.20 21.28
C ASN A 37 -5.96 6.72 19.84
N ASN A 38 -6.97 6.26 19.11
CA ASN A 38 -7.19 6.64 17.70
C ASN A 38 -7.30 8.15 17.46
N GLU A 39 -7.71 8.93 18.47
CA GLU A 39 -7.83 10.38 18.39
C GLU A 39 -6.49 11.06 18.11
N ILE A 40 -5.38 10.54 18.66
CA ILE A 40 -4.04 11.05 18.42
C ILE A 40 -3.71 10.96 16.92
N ILE A 41 -3.94 9.80 16.34
CA ILE A 41 -3.67 9.57 14.91
C ILE A 41 -4.64 10.38 14.03
N SER A 42 -5.91 10.45 14.40
CA SER A 42 -6.91 11.22 13.66
C SER A 42 -6.58 12.71 13.64
N ASN A 43 -6.20 13.26 14.78
CA ASN A 43 -5.78 14.65 14.90
C ASN A 43 -4.53 14.95 14.07
N LEU A 44 -3.53 14.03 14.14
CA LEU A 44 -2.32 14.15 13.37
C LEU A 44 -2.59 14.08 11.86
N VAL A 45 -3.42 13.12 11.40
CA VAL A 45 -3.85 13.02 9.99
C VAL A 45 -4.56 14.28 9.54
N ASN A 46 -5.44 14.85 10.39
CA ASN A 46 -6.15 16.10 10.10
C ASN A 46 -5.21 17.28 9.97
N GLN A 47 -4.18 17.34 10.78
CA GLN A 47 -3.17 18.40 10.78
C GLN A 47 -2.27 18.34 9.55
N ILE A 48 -1.73 17.17 9.24
CA ILE A 48 -0.75 17.01 8.16
C ILE A 48 -1.38 16.67 6.80
N LYS A 49 -2.67 16.29 6.77
CA LYS A 49 -3.42 15.86 5.58
C LYS A 49 -2.75 14.70 4.83
N LYS A 50 -2.12 13.79 5.57
CA LYS A 50 -1.43 12.62 5.05
C LYS A 50 -1.90 11.35 5.74
N ARG A 51 -1.88 10.22 5.03
CA ARG A 51 -2.22 8.91 5.62
C ARG A 51 -1.10 8.44 6.54
N ILE A 52 -1.47 8.00 7.72
CA ILE A 52 -0.54 7.44 8.71
C ILE A 52 -0.88 5.97 8.93
N VAL A 53 0.14 5.14 9.05
CA VAL A 53 0.02 3.75 9.48
C VAL A 53 0.91 3.51 10.70
N ILE A 54 0.40 2.75 11.66
CA ILE A 54 1.15 2.33 12.84
C ILE A 54 1.85 1.03 12.47
N ARG A 55 3.14 0.96 12.74
CA ARG A 55 3.98 -0.23 12.57
C ARG A 55 4.67 -0.57 13.88
N THR A 56 4.87 -1.83 14.11
CA THR A 56 5.65 -2.29 15.27
C THR A 56 7.12 -2.26 14.93
N ASP A 57 7.96 -1.83 15.86
CA ASP A 57 9.42 -1.89 15.70
C ASP A 57 9.85 -3.34 15.43
N GLU A 58 10.79 -3.50 14.49
CA GLU A 58 11.27 -4.83 14.09
C GLU A 58 11.88 -5.61 15.26
N LYS A 59 12.46 -4.92 16.24
CA LYS A 59 13.12 -5.52 17.40
C LYS A 59 12.18 -6.30 18.31
N ILE A 60 10.90 -5.89 18.37
CA ILE A 60 9.90 -6.57 19.21
C ILE A 60 9.01 -7.51 18.42
N ARG A 61 9.21 -7.58 17.10
CA ARG A 61 8.47 -8.48 16.23
C ARG A 61 8.93 -9.91 16.43
N LYS A 62 8.01 -10.81 16.76
CA LYS A 62 8.30 -12.23 16.95
C LYS A 62 8.59 -12.91 15.62
N SER A 63 9.25 -14.07 15.67
CA SER A 63 9.45 -14.93 14.51
C SER A 63 8.09 -15.33 13.90
N GLU A 64 8.08 -15.65 12.60
CA GLU A 64 6.85 -16.13 11.95
C GLU A 64 6.28 -17.37 12.63
N GLU A 65 7.16 -18.25 13.12
CA GLU A 65 6.78 -19.50 13.78
C GLU A 65 6.11 -19.23 15.14
N ASP A 66 6.69 -18.37 15.98
CA ASP A 66 6.12 -18.03 17.27
C ASP A 66 4.84 -17.22 17.13
N ALA A 67 4.80 -16.31 16.15
CA ALA A 67 3.60 -15.55 15.84
C ALA A 67 2.45 -16.44 15.36
N ARG A 68 2.73 -17.52 14.61
CA ARG A 68 1.70 -18.52 14.24
C ARG A 68 1.11 -19.21 15.45
N LYS A 69 1.92 -19.70 16.37
CA LYS A 69 1.44 -20.34 17.61
C LYS A 69 0.51 -19.43 18.39
N ILE A 70 0.84 -18.15 18.46
CA ILE A 70 -0.01 -17.15 19.13
C ILE A 70 -1.31 -16.93 18.36
N LEU A 71 -1.25 -16.82 17.04
CA LEU A 71 -2.45 -16.68 16.20
C LEU A 71 -3.39 -17.88 16.33
N ASP A 72 -2.83 -19.10 16.34
CA ASP A 72 -3.61 -20.33 16.55
C ASP A 72 -4.34 -20.36 17.90
N THR A 73 -3.82 -19.64 18.91
CA THR A 73 -4.45 -19.54 20.24
C THR A 73 -5.47 -18.40 20.31
N LEU A 74 -5.20 -17.27 19.64
CA LEU A 74 -6.05 -16.08 19.75
C LEU A 74 -7.20 -16.04 18.75
N VAL A 75 -7.03 -16.67 17.58
CA VAL A 75 -8.10 -16.73 16.57
C VAL A 75 -9.16 -17.73 17.02
N PRO A 76 -10.45 -17.34 17.12
CA PRO A 76 -11.49 -18.28 17.50
C PRO A 76 -11.55 -19.50 16.58
N ASP A 77 -11.66 -20.71 17.15
CA ASP A 77 -11.74 -21.96 16.38
C ASP A 77 -12.86 -21.91 15.34
N ASP A 78 -14.01 -21.34 15.72
CA ASP A 78 -15.15 -21.16 14.85
C ASP A 78 -14.89 -20.25 13.65
N ALA A 79 -13.88 -19.38 13.71
CA ALA A 79 -13.49 -18.55 12.57
C ALA A 79 -12.90 -19.38 11.43
N GLY A 80 -12.32 -20.55 11.75
CA GLY A 80 -11.74 -21.49 10.80
C GLY A 80 -10.52 -20.91 10.07
N LEU A 81 -9.44 -20.74 10.82
CA LEU A 81 -8.16 -20.28 10.28
C LEU A 81 -7.58 -21.31 9.29
N GLU A 82 -7.38 -20.92 8.04
CA GLU A 82 -6.86 -21.79 6.96
C GLU A 82 -5.43 -21.48 6.57
N ALA A 83 -5.05 -20.21 6.56
CA ALA A 83 -3.72 -19.80 6.16
C ALA A 83 -3.27 -18.52 6.85
N THR A 84 -1.96 -18.38 7.01
CA THR A 84 -1.29 -17.17 7.49
C THR A 84 -0.19 -16.76 6.51
N PHE A 85 -0.13 -15.49 6.17
CA PHE A 85 0.92 -14.91 5.34
C PHE A 85 1.55 -13.72 6.04
N PHE A 86 2.88 -13.76 6.22
CA PHE A 86 3.66 -12.69 6.83
C PHE A 86 4.33 -11.85 5.75
N ASP A 87 4.01 -10.56 5.72
CA ASP A 87 4.66 -9.57 4.87
C ASP A 87 5.70 -8.78 5.68
N THR A 88 6.96 -9.18 5.57
CA THR A 88 8.06 -8.54 6.29
C THR A 88 8.35 -7.12 5.79
N ALA A 89 8.00 -6.80 4.54
CA ALA A 89 8.18 -5.45 3.99
C ALA A 89 7.36 -4.40 4.75
N THR A 90 6.17 -4.78 5.21
CA THR A 90 5.24 -3.87 5.90
C THR A 90 5.01 -4.23 7.37
N GLY A 91 5.52 -5.38 7.83
CA GLY A 91 5.26 -5.88 9.19
C GLY A 91 3.80 -6.27 9.41
N GLU A 92 3.13 -6.74 8.38
CA GLU A 92 1.74 -7.21 8.45
C GLU A 92 1.67 -8.73 8.42
N VAL A 93 0.72 -9.30 9.17
CA VAL A 93 0.29 -10.68 9.04
C VAL A 93 -1.13 -10.72 8.50
N SER A 94 -1.33 -11.39 7.38
CA SER A 94 -2.65 -11.66 6.83
C SER A 94 -3.09 -13.06 7.24
N ILE A 95 -4.26 -13.17 7.89
CA ILE A 95 -4.91 -14.44 8.17
C ILE A 95 -6.07 -14.67 7.20
N GLU A 96 -6.17 -15.88 6.67
CA GLU A 96 -7.31 -16.31 5.85
C GLU A 96 -8.21 -17.18 6.71
N VAL A 97 -9.46 -16.73 6.89
CA VAL A 97 -10.45 -17.39 7.75
C VAL A 97 -11.77 -17.63 6.99
N LYS A 98 -12.45 -18.71 7.32
CA LYS A 98 -13.77 -19.02 6.72
C LYS A 98 -14.84 -18.01 7.10
N ARG A 99 -14.82 -17.58 8.36
CA ARG A 99 -15.83 -16.70 8.96
C ARG A 99 -15.17 -15.40 9.45
N PRO A 100 -14.81 -14.46 8.54
CA PRO A 100 -14.06 -13.24 8.90
C PRO A 100 -14.79 -12.32 9.89
N TRP A 101 -16.14 -12.41 9.97
CA TRP A 101 -16.91 -11.59 10.91
C TRP A 101 -16.63 -11.94 12.38
N LEU A 102 -16.21 -13.18 12.70
CA LEU A 102 -15.80 -13.58 14.05
C LEU A 102 -14.45 -12.97 14.47
N CYS A 103 -13.70 -12.47 13.51
CA CYS A 103 -12.41 -11.79 13.73
C CYS A 103 -12.50 -10.31 13.45
N GLN A 104 -13.68 -9.71 13.28
CA GLN A 104 -13.81 -8.27 13.05
C GLN A 104 -13.53 -7.46 14.32
N ARG A 105 -13.14 -6.19 14.13
CA ARG A 105 -12.73 -5.30 15.20
C ARG A 105 -13.77 -5.11 16.33
N ASN A 106 -15.04 -5.39 16.05
CA ASN A 106 -16.17 -5.30 16.99
C ASN A 106 -16.65 -6.68 17.46
N ALA A 107 -15.91 -7.75 17.18
CA ALA A 107 -16.26 -9.08 17.70
C ALA A 107 -15.90 -9.14 19.20
N ASP A 108 -16.82 -9.61 20.02
CA ASP A 108 -16.67 -9.66 21.48
C ASP A 108 -15.51 -10.57 21.93
N GLU A 109 -15.15 -11.55 21.10
CA GLU A 109 -14.17 -12.58 21.42
C GLU A 109 -12.80 -12.40 20.76
N PHE A 110 -12.60 -11.35 19.93
CA PHE A 110 -11.36 -11.17 19.17
C PHE A 110 -10.82 -9.76 19.21
N ASN A 111 -9.60 -9.59 19.73
CA ASN A 111 -8.95 -8.31 19.86
C ASN A 111 -7.74 -8.14 18.94
N HIS A 112 -7.90 -7.33 17.90
CA HIS A 112 -6.84 -6.99 16.94
C HIS A 112 -5.59 -6.37 17.60
N THR A 113 -5.81 -5.55 18.63
CA THR A 113 -4.73 -4.86 19.35
C THR A 113 -3.89 -5.86 20.12
N GLU A 114 -4.53 -6.84 20.74
CA GLU A 114 -3.86 -7.91 21.47
C GLU A 114 -2.99 -8.78 20.55
N VAL A 115 -3.50 -9.14 19.35
CA VAL A 115 -2.69 -9.86 18.37
C VAL A 115 -1.44 -9.06 18.01
N THR A 116 -1.60 -7.76 17.74
CA THR A 116 -0.46 -6.91 17.38
C THR A 116 0.53 -6.76 18.53
N GLU A 117 0.04 -6.63 19.76
CA GLU A 117 0.87 -6.53 20.97
C GLU A 117 1.65 -7.82 21.23
N GLN A 118 0.97 -8.97 21.16
CA GLN A 118 1.59 -10.26 21.46
C GLN A 118 2.55 -10.74 20.38
N THR A 119 2.28 -10.44 19.11
CA THR A 119 3.08 -10.93 17.98
C THR A 119 4.08 -9.93 17.43
N GLY A 120 3.81 -8.63 17.60
CA GLY A 120 4.53 -7.56 16.90
C GLY A 120 4.14 -7.42 15.41
N TRP A 121 3.17 -8.18 14.92
CA TRP A 121 2.68 -8.12 13.54
C TRP A 121 1.33 -7.44 13.47
N ARG A 122 1.15 -6.51 12.54
CA ARG A 122 -0.14 -5.89 12.32
C ARG A 122 -1.08 -6.84 11.59
N LEU A 123 -2.22 -7.13 12.19
CA LEU A 123 -3.18 -8.08 11.66
C LEU A 123 -3.99 -7.54 10.47
N ARG A 124 -4.13 -8.35 9.45
CA ARG A 124 -5.11 -8.22 8.36
C ARG A 124 -5.95 -9.49 8.26
N ILE A 125 -7.26 -9.33 8.13
CA ILE A 125 -8.17 -10.46 8.01
C ILE A 125 -8.66 -10.52 6.58
N ARG A 126 -8.64 -11.70 6.00
CA ARG A 126 -9.16 -12.01 4.67
C ARG A 126 -10.11 -13.19 4.76
N LYS A 127 -11.14 -13.17 3.91
CA LYS A 127 -11.97 -14.36 3.72
C LYS A 127 -11.18 -15.38 2.92
N SER A 128 -11.18 -16.64 3.40
CA SER A 128 -10.56 -17.72 2.65
C SER A 128 -11.30 -17.99 1.34
N THR A 129 -10.56 -18.42 0.34
CA THR A 129 -11.13 -18.81 -0.95
C THR A 129 -11.83 -20.15 -0.85
N THR A 130 -12.94 -20.35 -1.57
CA THR A 130 -13.69 -21.62 -1.60
C THR A 130 -12.87 -22.78 -2.17
N LYS A 131 -11.87 -22.48 -2.97
CA LYS A 131 -10.91 -23.45 -3.55
C LYS A 131 -9.50 -22.91 -3.42
N PRO A 132 -8.49 -23.77 -3.14
CA PRO A 132 -7.09 -23.35 -3.14
C PRO A 132 -6.71 -22.73 -4.49
N SER A 133 -6.05 -21.57 -4.45
CA SER A 133 -5.59 -20.85 -5.64
C SER A 133 -4.07 -20.91 -5.75
N ASN A 134 -3.56 -21.52 -6.82
CA ASN A 134 -2.12 -21.53 -7.10
C ASN A 134 -1.60 -20.12 -7.42
N THR A 135 -2.44 -19.27 -8.03
CA THR A 135 -2.10 -17.87 -8.30
C THR A 135 -1.86 -17.10 -7.01
N ILE A 136 -2.75 -17.22 -6.01
CA ILE A 136 -2.56 -16.57 -4.72
C ILE A 136 -1.30 -17.07 -4.02
N LYS A 137 -1.04 -18.38 -4.05
CA LYS A 137 0.19 -18.97 -3.49
C LYS A 137 1.45 -18.40 -4.16
N SER A 138 1.45 -18.31 -5.49
CA SER A 138 2.56 -17.75 -6.25
C SER A 138 2.77 -16.27 -5.93
N ILE A 139 1.70 -15.48 -5.85
CA ILE A 139 1.77 -14.07 -5.47
C ILE A 139 2.35 -13.92 -4.05
N ASN A 140 1.84 -14.66 -3.07
CA ASN A 140 2.34 -14.62 -1.70
C ASN A 140 3.82 -15.01 -1.62
N TYR A 141 4.24 -16.02 -2.40
CA TYR A 141 5.64 -16.40 -2.50
C TYR A 141 6.50 -15.25 -3.05
N GLN A 142 6.10 -14.64 -4.16
CA GLN A 142 6.82 -13.50 -4.75
C GLN A 142 6.87 -12.31 -3.80
N LEU A 143 5.78 -11.99 -3.12
CA LEU A 143 5.75 -10.93 -2.11
C LEU A 143 6.73 -11.19 -0.97
N LYS A 144 6.91 -12.46 -0.57
CA LYS A 144 7.86 -12.84 0.48
C LYS A 144 9.30 -12.73 -0.01
N VAL A 145 9.62 -13.28 -1.18
CA VAL A 145 10.98 -13.26 -1.75
C VAL A 145 11.46 -11.84 -2.03
N SER A 146 10.57 -10.98 -2.55
CA SER A 146 10.90 -9.59 -2.91
C SER A 146 10.70 -8.59 -1.76
N SER A 147 10.52 -9.04 -0.52
CA SER A 147 10.12 -8.16 0.60
C SER A 147 11.11 -7.01 0.85
N ALA A 148 12.41 -7.29 0.80
CA ALA A 148 13.45 -6.28 1.00
C ALA A 148 13.45 -5.20 -0.11
N ASP A 149 13.35 -5.63 -1.36
CA ASP A 149 13.29 -4.73 -2.51
C ASP A 149 11.99 -3.91 -2.49
N ARG A 150 10.87 -4.52 -2.12
CA ARG A 150 9.58 -3.84 -1.95
C ARG A 150 9.63 -2.78 -0.85
N ALA A 151 10.25 -3.08 0.29
CA ALA A 151 10.42 -2.12 1.38
C ALA A 151 11.24 -0.91 0.91
N LYS A 152 12.35 -1.16 0.19
CA LYS A 152 13.19 -0.10 -0.39
C LYS A 152 12.41 0.74 -1.42
N GLN A 153 11.66 0.07 -2.31
CA GLN A 153 10.85 0.75 -3.32
C GLN A 153 9.74 1.59 -2.70
N LEU A 154 9.03 1.07 -1.69
CA LEU A 154 7.99 1.81 -0.97
C LEU A 154 8.55 3.07 -0.30
N LYS A 155 9.76 2.98 0.25
CA LYS A 155 10.45 4.12 0.84
C LYS A 155 10.81 5.16 -0.22
N SER A 156 11.44 4.76 -1.31
CA SER A 156 11.83 5.64 -2.42
C SER A 156 10.62 6.38 -3.01
N VAL A 157 9.54 5.64 -3.31
CA VAL A 157 8.28 6.22 -3.81
C VAL A 157 7.69 7.23 -2.79
N GLY A 158 7.77 6.92 -1.50
CA GLY A 158 7.31 7.84 -0.47
C GLY A 158 8.15 9.11 -0.40
N GLU A 159 9.47 9.00 -0.51
CA GLU A 159 10.37 10.15 -0.56
C GLU A 159 10.06 11.07 -1.75
N GLU A 160 9.73 10.51 -2.90
CA GLU A 160 9.31 11.27 -4.09
C GLU A 160 7.95 11.96 -3.87
N ILE A 161 6.93 11.22 -3.38
CA ILE A 161 5.59 11.76 -3.14
C ILE A 161 5.60 12.91 -2.12
N PHE A 162 6.43 12.82 -1.08
CA PHE A 162 6.46 13.78 0.02
C PHE A 162 7.59 14.81 -0.08
N ARG A 163 8.32 14.83 -1.18
CA ARG A 163 9.36 15.84 -1.41
C ARG A 163 8.77 17.26 -1.36
N PRO A 164 9.51 18.25 -0.85
CA PRO A 164 9.10 19.64 -0.92
C PRO A 164 8.94 20.10 -2.38
N ARG A 165 7.99 20.96 -2.64
CA ARG A 165 7.87 21.58 -3.97
C ARG A 165 9.13 22.41 -4.25
N LEU A 166 9.78 22.13 -5.39
CA LEU A 166 10.98 22.84 -5.82
C LEU A 166 10.65 24.16 -6.50
N VAL A 167 9.48 24.27 -7.14
CA VAL A 167 9.04 25.43 -7.90
C VAL A 167 7.71 25.95 -7.37
N GLN A 168 7.66 27.27 -7.09
CA GLN A 168 6.43 27.91 -6.57
C GLN A 168 5.40 28.20 -7.67
N LYS A 169 5.84 28.49 -8.90
CA LYS A 169 4.96 28.67 -10.07
C LYS A 169 4.97 27.37 -10.86
N SER A 170 3.83 26.71 -10.92
CA SER A 170 3.69 25.47 -11.67
C SER A 170 2.93 25.71 -12.97
N GLU A 171 3.62 25.55 -14.10
CA GLU A 171 2.94 25.28 -15.34
C GLU A 171 2.50 23.81 -15.31
N VAL A 172 1.23 23.59 -15.62
CA VAL A 172 0.67 22.24 -15.74
C VAL A 172 0.35 22.02 -17.20
N SER A 173 0.94 21.01 -17.80
CA SER A 173 0.62 20.61 -19.16
C SER A 173 -0.05 19.24 -19.20
N LEU A 174 -0.98 19.05 -20.10
CA LEU A 174 -1.65 17.79 -20.38
C LEU A 174 -1.46 17.46 -21.86
N LEU A 175 -0.70 16.39 -22.13
CA LEU A 175 -0.49 15.89 -23.47
C LEU A 175 -1.34 14.64 -23.69
N THR A 176 -2.18 14.66 -24.72
CA THR A 176 -3.01 13.52 -25.09
C THR A 176 -2.23 12.59 -26.02
N LEU A 177 -2.03 11.36 -25.60
CA LEU A 177 -1.23 10.35 -26.30
C LEU A 177 -2.07 9.28 -26.98
N GLY A 178 -3.35 9.20 -26.63
CA GLY A 178 -4.32 8.28 -27.21
C GLY A 178 -5.71 8.44 -26.64
N GLY A 179 -6.72 7.83 -27.27
CA GLY A 179 -8.11 7.86 -26.80
C GLY A 179 -8.93 9.10 -27.17
N PHE A 180 -8.32 10.10 -27.78
CA PHE A 180 -9.00 11.34 -28.16
C PHE A 180 -9.54 11.27 -29.57
N GLY A 181 -10.86 11.40 -29.70
CA GLY A 181 -11.56 11.26 -30.98
C GLY A 181 -11.69 9.82 -31.50
N GLN A 182 -11.36 8.82 -30.66
CA GLN A 182 -11.46 7.39 -30.98
C GLN A 182 -11.74 6.57 -29.72
N VAL A 183 -12.18 5.34 -29.91
CA VAL A 183 -12.31 4.36 -28.83
C VAL A 183 -11.00 3.58 -28.68
N GLY A 184 -10.59 3.35 -27.46
CA GLY A 184 -9.38 2.59 -27.14
C GLY A 184 -8.12 3.44 -26.95
N ARG A 185 -7.04 2.80 -26.52
CA ARG A 185 -5.72 3.36 -26.21
C ARG A 185 -5.74 4.64 -25.38
N SER A 186 -6.60 4.71 -24.36
CA SER A 186 -6.66 5.88 -23.46
C SER A 186 -5.30 6.12 -22.83
N CYS A 187 -4.76 7.31 -23.02
CA CYS A 187 -3.49 7.70 -22.42
C CYS A 187 -3.29 9.21 -22.46
N MET A 188 -2.98 9.79 -21.31
CA MET A 188 -2.64 11.21 -21.17
C MET A 188 -1.39 11.34 -20.31
N LEU A 189 -0.50 12.26 -20.65
CA LEU A 189 0.64 12.64 -19.83
C LEU A 189 0.36 13.99 -19.17
N LEU A 190 0.25 13.97 -17.85
CA LEU A 190 0.21 15.17 -17.02
C LEU A 190 1.63 15.51 -16.57
N THR A 191 2.11 16.71 -16.91
CA THR A 191 3.43 17.17 -16.54
C THR A 191 3.33 18.44 -15.70
N THR A 192 4.05 18.45 -14.61
CA THR A 192 4.36 19.63 -13.79
C THR A 192 5.89 19.82 -13.77
N PRO A 193 6.42 20.94 -13.26
CA PRO A 193 7.88 21.10 -13.12
C PRO A 193 8.57 20.00 -12.31
N ASP A 194 7.83 19.36 -11.40
CA ASP A 194 8.36 18.39 -10.44
C ASP A 194 7.88 16.95 -10.69
N SER A 195 6.92 16.72 -11.59
CA SER A 195 6.31 15.40 -11.74
C SER A 195 5.76 15.14 -13.14
N LYS A 196 5.86 13.88 -13.56
CA LYS A 196 5.29 13.34 -14.78
C LYS A 196 4.40 12.14 -14.45
N VAL A 197 3.11 12.24 -14.74
CA VAL A 197 2.12 11.21 -14.41
C VAL A 197 1.35 10.81 -15.65
N LEU A 198 1.31 9.51 -15.96
CA LEU A 198 0.38 8.98 -16.96
C LEU A 198 -0.99 8.76 -16.33
N ILE A 199 -2.02 9.17 -17.04
CA ILE A 199 -3.41 8.87 -16.75
C ILE A 199 -3.87 7.88 -17.80
N ASP A 200 -4.14 6.65 -17.39
CA ASP A 200 -4.33 5.47 -18.21
C ASP A 200 -3.09 5.11 -19.07
N CYS A 201 -3.04 3.88 -19.54
CA CYS A 201 -2.06 3.38 -20.48
C CYS A 201 -2.67 2.17 -21.22
N GLY A 202 -3.62 2.45 -22.09
CA GLY A 202 -4.44 1.43 -22.71
C GLY A 202 -4.01 1.04 -24.11
N VAL A 203 -4.66 0.01 -24.63
CA VAL A 203 -4.54 -0.41 -26.04
C VAL A 203 -5.86 -0.24 -26.76
N ASN A 204 -5.79 -0.13 -28.08
CA ASN A 204 -6.95 -0.27 -28.94
C ASN A 204 -6.98 -1.70 -29.50
N PRO A 205 -7.80 -2.61 -28.95
CA PRO A 205 -7.85 -4.00 -29.40
C PRO A 205 -8.46 -4.16 -30.82
N GLY A 206 -9.13 -3.14 -31.32
CA GLY A 206 -9.68 -3.11 -32.66
C GLY A 206 -8.76 -2.53 -33.74
N ALA A 207 -7.55 -2.14 -33.35
CA ALA A 207 -6.58 -1.53 -34.26
C ALA A 207 -6.05 -2.54 -35.30
N ARG A 208 -5.75 -2.02 -36.50
CA ARG A 208 -5.18 -2.82 -37.60
C ARG A 208 -3.66 -2.72 -37.65
N THR A 209 -3.09 -1.68 -37.09
CA THR A 209 -1.64 -1.42 -37.08
C THR A 209 -1.15 -1.15 -35.65
N PRO A 210 0.13 -1.43 -35.33
CA PRO A 210 0.70 -1.09 -34.03
C PRO A 210 0.59 0.39 -33.67
N SER A 211 0.73 1.28 -34.64
CA SER A 211 0.62 2.73 -34.43
C SER A 211 -0.78 3.19 -34.02
N GLU A 212 -1.81 2.41 -34.39
CA GLU A 212 -3.20 2.64 -33.97
C GLU A 212 -3.53 1.91 -32.66
N ALA A 213 -2.78 0.83 -32.35
CA ALA A 213 -3.02 -0.01 -31.19
C ALA A 213 -2.54 0.63 -29.89
N TYR A 214 -1.41 1.31 -29.93
CA TYR A 214 -0.71 1.80 -28.74
C TYR A 214 -0.73 3.32 -28.61
N PRO A 215 -0.64 3.85 -27.36
CA PRO A 215 -0.44 5.28 -27.14
C PRO A 215 0.85 5.76 -27.80
N ARG A 216 0.86 7.03 -28.17
CA ARG A 216 2.00 7.67 -28.83
C ARG A 216 2.99 8.24 -27.80
N LEU A 217 3.59 7.36 -26.96
CA LEU A 217 4.60 7.76 -26.00
C LEU A 217 5.84 8.38 -26.66
N ASP A 218 6.10 8.01 -27.90
CA ASP A 218 7.13 8.63 -28.74
C ASP A 218 6.97 10.15 -28.90
N TRP A 219 5.74 10.67 -28.87
CA TRP A 219 5.48 12.10 -28.94
C TRP A 219 5.78 12.85 -27.63
N ALA A 220 5.76 12.12 -26.52
CA ALA A 220 6.02 12.72 -25.21
C ALA A 220 7.50 13.03 -24.96
N ASN A 221 8.41 12.40 -25.75
CA ASN A 221 9.86 12.51 -25.60
C ASN A 221 10.32 12.34 -24.14
N ILE A 222 9.77 11.33 -23.44
CA ILE A 222 10.07 10.98 -22.05
C ILE A 222 10.64 9.57 -21.98
N SER A 223 11.56 9.34 -21.04
CA SER A 223 11.93 8.00 -20.61
C SER A 223 10.89 7.47 -19.62
N LEU A 224 10.67 6.15 -19.60
CA LEU A 224 9.81 5.51 -18.60
C LEU A 224 10.32 5.74 -17.17
N ASP A 225 11.64 5.88 -17.01
CA ASP A 225 12.28 6.17 -15.73
C ASP A 225 11.98 7.58 -15.19
N GLU A 226 11.44 8.46 -16.03
CA GLU A 226 11.05 9.81 -15.63
C GLU A 226 9.59 9.86 -15.12
N LEU A 227 8.85 8.77 -15.22
CA LEU A 227 7.48 8.72 -14.73
C LEU A 227 7.46 8.53 -13.21
N ASP A 228 6.80 9.44 -12.53
CA ASP A 228 6.56 9.34 -11.07
C ASP A 228 5.41 8.38 -10.75
N ALA A 229 4.39 8.29 -11.61
CA ALA A 229 3.24 7.43 -11.39
C ALA A 229 2.45 7.15 -12.67
N ILE A 230 1.67 6.07 -12.64
CA ILE A 230 0.60 5.78 -13.58
C ILE A 230 -0.71 5.66 -12.79
N VAL A 231 -1.73 6.43 -13.16
CA VAL A 231 -3.06 6.39 -12.53
C VAL A 231 -4.02 5.74 -13.51
N ILE A 232 -4.57 4.59 -13.12
CA ILE A 232 -5.50 3.82 -13.96
C ILE A 232 -6.93 4.10 -13.53
N GLY A 233 -7.77 4.51 -14.48
CA GLY A 233 -9.18 4.78 -14.24
C GLY A 233 -9.97 3.53 -13.91
N HIS A 234 -9.79 2.47 -14.71
CA HIS A 234 -10.41 1.16 -14.48
C HIS A 234 -9.69 0.04 -15.26
N ALA A 235 -10.10 -1.22 -15.03
CA ALA A 235 -9.36 -2.41 -15.46
C ALA A 235 -9.61 -2.88 -16.91
N HIS A 236 -10.29 -2.12 -17.75
CA HIS A 236 -10.46 -2.48 -19.15
C HIS A 236 -9.16 -2.30 -19.94
N LEU A 237 -8.96 -3.11 -20.99
CA LEU A 237 -7.73 -3.12 -21.79
C LEU A 237 -7.42 -1.80 -22.48
N ASP A 238 -8.45 -1.04 -22.86
CA ASP A 238 -8.30 0.29 -23.44
C ASP A 238 -7.81 1.36 -22.45
N HIS A 239 -7.66 1.00 -21.16
CA HIS A 239 -7.08 1.81 -20.08
C HIS A 239 -5.82 1.19 -19.43
N THR A 240 -5.62 -0.13 -19.53
CA THR A 240 -4.54 -0.85 -18.82
C THR A 240 -3.69 -1.75 -19.68
N GLY A 241 -3.98 -1.87 -20.98
CA GLY A 241 -3.44 -2.93 -21.82
C GLY A 241 -2.04 -2.68 -22.39
N PHE A 242 -1.42 -1.54 -22.14
CA PHE A 242 -0.09 -1.18 -22.62
C PHE A 242 0.96 -1.16 -21.52
#